data_6e424618a845a73903444375052fca97
#
_entry.id   6e424618a845a73903444375052fca97
#
_cell.length_a   1.000
_cell.length_b   1.000
_cell.length_c   1.000
_cell.angle_alpha   90.00
_cell.angle_beta   90.00
_cell.angle_gamma   90.00
#
_symmetry.space_group_name_H-M   'P 1'
#
loop_
_entity.id
_entity.type
_entity.pdbx_description
1 polymer ?
#
loop_
_entity_poly.entity_id
_entity_poly.type
_entity_poly.pdbx_seq_one_letter_code
_entity_poly.pdbx_strand_id
1 'polypeptide(L)'
;MTYFIINSPLAPVHKKHEFQSEMVSQALLGETCILLKSQERWKYIQQHDEYEGWVHSFYGIESVKPYEATHSFFELMGCTEHVKERRKIVYGSKLKLMNSGKVIFPDGWVGSAPNGLRSASFKASRKNLLKEGRRFLGVPYLWGGKSPLGIDCSGLVQTIFQSVGIDLPRDAWQQEEYFRDHKIPLDSVKPGDILFFGRNKKITHTALSSGGSNFLHSQGWVKEESLDKFQANFNEECFQIFKFSGSVEHLIIT
;
A
#
# COMPACT_ATOMS: atom_id res chain seq x y z
N MET A 1 1.84 -24.25 -10.97
CA MET A 1 1.30 -23.12 -10.17
C MET A 1 0.56 -22.20 -11.13
N THR A 2 -0.62 -21.77 -10.80
CA THR A 2 -1.41 -20.84 -11.63
C THR A 2 -1.45 -19.50 -10.94
N TYR A 3 -1.38 -18.43 -11.70
CA TYR A 3 -1.39 -17.05 -11.22
C TYR A 3 -2.64 -16.33 -11.68
N PHE A 4 -3.07 -15.37 -10.91
CA PHE A 4 -4.02 -14.34 -11.31
C PHE A 4 -3.29 -12.99 -11.32
N ILE A 5 -3.19 -12.39 -12.49
CA ILE A 5 -2.43 -11.16 -12.70
C ILE A 5 -3.41 -10.01 -12.86
N ILE A 6 -3.27 -8.99 -12.04
CA ILE A 6 -4.16 -7.82 -12.06
C ILE A 6 -3.92 -7.00 -13.32
N ASN A 7 -4.96 -6.78 -14.12
CA ASN A 7 -4.92 -6.05 -15.38
C ASN A 7 -5.74 -4.75 -15.37
N SER A 8 -6.48 -4.50 -14.29
CA SER A 8 -7.14 -3.21 -14.02
C SER A 8 -6.22 -2.28 -13.21
N PRO A 9 -6.45 -0.96 -13.18
CA PRO A 9 -5.66 -0.04 -12.36
C PRO A 9 -5.56 -0.47 -10.89
N LEU A 10 -6.66 -0.97 -10.35
CA LEU A 10 -6.77 -1.63 -9.06
C LEU A 10 -7.93 -2.64 -9.06
N ALA A 11 -7.84 -3.64 -8.20
CA ALA A 11 -8.87 -4.63 -7.95
C ALA A 11 -9.18 -4.69 -6.45
N PRO A 12 -10.45 -4.55 -6.03
CA PRO A 12 -10.83 -4.79 -4.64
C PRO A 12 -10.67 -6.28 -4.31
N VAL A 13 -10.07 -6.55 -3.17
CA VAL A 13 -9.94 -7.87 -2.58
C VAL A 13 -10.97 -8.01 -1.48
N HIS A 14 -11.89 -8.95 -1.64
CA HIS A 14 -13.04 -9.16 -0.77
C HIS A 14 -12.85 -10.35 0.17
N LYS A 15 -13.47 -10.28 1.33
CA LYS A 15 -13.48 -11.36 2.32
C LYS A 15 -14.26 -12.59 1.84
N LYS A 16 -15.32 -12.37 1.04
CA LYS A 16 -16.13 -13.40 0.42
C LYS A 16 -16.29 -13.14 -1.08
N HIS A 17 -16.68 -14.14 -1.84
CA HIS A 17 -16.90 -14.08 -3.29
C HIS A 17 -18.24 -13.41 -3.68
N GLU A 18 -18.45 -12.21 -3.19
CA GLU A 18 -19.63 -11.37 -3.46
C GLU A 18 -19.29 -9.89 -3.37
N PHE A 19 -19.90 -9.04 -4.20
CA PHE A 19 -19.59 -7.61 -4.24
C PHE A 19 -20.00 -6.83 -2.98
N GLN A 20 -20.99 -7.33 -2.23
CA GLN A 20 -21.44 -6.73 -0.98
C GLN A 20 -20.55 -7.12 0.23
N SER A 21 -19.61 -8.02 0.03
CA SER A 21 -18.68 -8.41 1.08
C SER A 21 -17.71 -7.28 1.42
N GLU A 22 -17.24 -7.30 2.66
CA GLU A 22 -16.18 -6.42 3.13
C GLU A 22 -14.97 -6.46 2.18
N MET A 23 -14.53 -5.29 1.70
CA MET A 23 -13.24 -5.15 1.05
C MET A 23 -12.16 -5.17 2.13
N VAL A 24 -11.24 -6.11 2.05
CA VAL A 24 -10.17 -6.29 3.05
C VAL A 24 -8.80 -5.80 2.57
N SER A 25 -8.62 -5.71 1.24
CA SER A 25 -7.39 -5.19 0.62
C SER A 25 -7.68 -4.71 -0.80
N GLN A 26 -6.67 -4.19 -1.46
CA GLN A 26 -6.64 -3.94 -2.91
C GLN A 26 -5.42 -4.63 -3.52
N ALA A 27 -5.54 -5.09 -4.76
CA ALA A 27 -4.42 -5.52 -5.58
C ALA A 27 -4.27 -4.56 -6.76
N LEU A 28 -3.04 -4.22 -7.11
CA LEU A 28 -2.73 -3.17 -8.08
C LEU A 28 -2.32 -3.74 -9.43
N LEU A 29 -2.46 -2.94 -10.48
CA LEU A 29 -2.07 -3.31 -11.85
C LEU A 29 -0.68 -3.93 -11.89
N GLY A 30 -0.58 -5.10 -12.54
CA GLY A 30 0.66 -5.86 -12.72
C GLY A 30 1.09 -6.67 -11.49
N GLU A 31 0.33 -6.63 -10.39
CA GLU A 31 0.55 -7.61 -9.31
C GLU A 31 0.25 -9.01 -9.81
N THR A 32 1.20 -9.91 -9.55
CA THR A 32 1.06 -11.35 -9.81
C THR A 32 0.72 -12.04 -8.49
N CYS A 33 -0.51 -12.52 -8.39
CA CYS A 33 -1.00 -13.23 -7.23
C CYS A 33 -1.04 -14.75 -7.51
N ILE A 34 -0.83 -15.56 -6.48
CA ILE A 34 -1.05 -17.02 -6.61
C ILE A 34 -2.57 -17.26 -6.65
N LEU A 35 -3.03 -17.98 -7.65
CA LEU A 35 -4.42 -18.42 -7.73
C LEU A 35 -4.59 -19.69 -6.90
N LEU A 36 -5.26 -19.58 -5.77
CA LEU A 36 -5.48 -20.69 -4.83
C LEU A 36 -6.71 -21.52 -5.22
N LYS A 37 -7.81 -20.86 -5.60
CA LYS A 37 -9.04 -21.51 -6.08
C LYS A 37 -9.93 -20.57 -6.89
N SER A 38 -10.84 -21.15 -7.65
CA SER A 38 -11.85 -20.41 -8.42
C SER A 38 -13.25 -20.87 -8.02
N GLN A 39 -14.18 -19.92 -7.94
CA GLN A 39 -15.60 -20.18 -7.73
C GLN A 39 -16.41 -19.23 -8.62
N GLU A 40 -17.08 -19.78 -9.64
CA GLU A 40 -17.75 -19.01 -10.67
C GLU A 40 -16.82 -17.95 -11.31
N ARG A 41 -17.17 -16.67 -11.19
CA ARG A 41 -16.36 -15.55 -11.65
C ARG A 41 -15.41 -15.00 -10.59
N TRP A 42 -15.27 -15.63 -9.43
CA TRP A 42 -14.41 -15.19 -8.36
C TRP A 42 -13.15 -16.04 -8.26
N LYS A 43 -12.05 -15.37 -7.98
CA LYS A 43 -10.71 -15.94 -7.82
C LYS A 43 -10.24 -15.68 -6.39
N TYR A 44 -9.95 -16.74 -5.67
CA TYR A 44 -9.30 -16.64 -4.36
C TYR A 44 -7.80 -16.60 -4.58
N ILE A 45 -7.21 -15.48 -4.24
CA ILE A 45 -5.82 -15.17 -4.55
C ILE A 45 -5.01 -14.97 -3.27
N GLN A 46 -3.71 -15.23 -3.36
CA GLN A 46 -2.74 -14.83 -2.37
C GLN A 46 -1.81 -13.78 -2.99
N GLN A 47 -1.75 -12.60 -2.38
CA GLN A 47 -0.88 -11.50 -2.76
C GLN A 47 0.58 -11.78 -2.33
N HIS A 48 1.53 -10.94 -2.72
CA HIS A 48 2.95 -11.10 -2.39
C HIS A 48 3.26 -10.97 -0.89
N ASP A 49 2.40 -10.26 -0.14
CA ASP A 49 2.45 -10.10 1.33
C ASP A 49 1.72 -11.23 2.08
N GLU A 50 1.45 -12.35 1.37
CA GLU A 50 0.70 -13.52 1.82
C GLU A 50 -0.77 -13.24 2.18
N TYR A 51 -1.27 -12.02 1.92
CA TYR A 51 -2.66 -11.68 2.18
C TYR A 51 -3.59 -12.36 1.19
N GLU A 52 -4.65 -12.97 1.70
CA GLU A 52 -5.59 -13.76 0.91
C GLU A 52 -6.97 -13.13 0.82
N GLY A 53 -7.63 -13.30 -0.30
CA GLY A 53 -9.00 -12.85 -0.49
C GLY A 53 -9.53 -13.09 -1.90
N TRP A 54 -10.77 -12.68 -2.12
CA TRP A 54 -11.50 -12.91 -3.35
C TRP A 54 -11.47 -11.68 -4.26
N VAL A 55 -11.12 -11.90 -5.52
CA VAL A 55 -11.15 -10.89 -6.60
C VAL A 55 -12.06 -11.38 -7.71
N HIS A 56 -12.88 -10.50 -8.28
CA HIS A 56 -13.71 -10.87 -9.42
C HIS A 56 -12.86 -10.97 -10.71
N SER A 57 -13.15 -11.94 -11.55
CA SER A 57 -12.34 -12.29 -12.73
C SER A 57 -12.15 -11.18 -13.75
N PHE A 58 -13.03 -10.17 -13.81
CA PHE A 58 -12.87 -9.07 -14.77
C PHE A 58 -11.73 -8.09 -14.41
N TYR A 59 -11.14 -8.21 -13.20
CA TYR A 59 -10.03 -7.35 -12.80
C TYR A 59 -8.65 -7.85 -13.24
N GLY A 60 -8.56 -9.07 -13.76
CA GLY A 60 -7.27 -9.66 -14.12
C GLY A 60 -7.38 -10.80 -15.09
N ILE A 61 -6.26 -11.45 -15.33
CA ILE A 61 -6.11 -12.59 -16.23
C ILE A 61 -5.46 -13.78 -15.50
N GLU A 62 -5.86 -14.99 -15.85
CA GLU A 62 -5.18 -16.21 -15.41
C GLU A 62 -3.96 -16.49 -16.29
N SER A 63 -2.88 -16.96 -15.68
CA SER A 63 -1.64 -17.30 -16.37
C SER A 63 -0.90 -18.44 -15.69
N VAL A 64 -0.19 -19.25 -16.47
CA VAL A 64 0.74 -20.26 -15.96
C VAL A 64 2.14 -19.71 -15.67
N LYS A 65 2.39 -18.44 -16.06
CA LYS A 65 3.64 -17.73 -15.79
C LYS A 65 3.34 -16.42 -15.08
N PRO A 66 4.23 -15.95 -14.16
CA PRO A 66 4.08 -14.65 -13.56
C PRO A 66 4.24 -13.54 -14.61
N TYR A 67 3.68 -12.37 -14.35
CA TYR A 67 3.93 -11.17 -15.13
C TYR A 67 5.31 -10.61 -14.76
N GLU A 68 6.20 -10.51 -15.75
CA GLU A 68 7.57 -10.04 -15.57
C GLU A 68 7.63 -8.51 -15.61
N ALA A 69 7.07 -7.86 -14.60
CA ALA A 69 7.19 -6.42 -14.45
C ALA A 69 8.66 -6.03 -14.22
N THR A 70 9.11 -4.97 -14.88
CA THR A 70 10.48 -4.45 -14.76
C THR A 70 10.54 -3.12 -14.03
N HIS A 71 9.40 -2.44 -13.90
CA HIS A 71 9.29 -1.09 -13.31
C HIS A 71 8.03 -0.99 -12.45
N SER A 72 8.14 -0.17 -11.40
CA SER A 72 7.01 0.27 -10.59
C SER A 72 6.71 1.75 -10.86
N PHE A 73 5.45 2.13 -10.74
CA PHE A 73 4.98 3.49 -10.95
C PHE A 73 4.83 4.21 -9.62
N PHE A 74 5.48 5.38 -9.47
CA PHE A 74 5.55 6.13 -8.21
C PHE A 74 5.03 7.58 -8.30
N GLU A 75 4.13 7.86 -9.23
CA GLU A 75 3.26 9.03 -9.16
C GLU A 75 1.87 8.62 -8.68
N LEU A 76 1.15 9.53 -7.99
CA LEU A 76 -0.17 9.17 -7.43
C LEU A 76 -1.10 8.61 -8.51
N MET A 77 -1.21 9.32 -9.61
CA MET A 77 -2.05 8.94 -10.74
C MET A 77 -1.32 9.20 -12.06
N GLY A 78 -1.48 8.29 -13.01
CA GLY A 78 -0.98 8.44 -14.35
C GLY A 78 -1.90 7.81 -15.37
N CYS A 79 -1.51 7.93 -16.61
CA CYS A 79 -2.16 7.22 -17.72
C CYS A 79 -1.13 6.87 -18.79
N THR A 80 -1.46 5.85 -19.55
CA THR A 80 -0.76 5.43 -20.75
C THR A 80 -1.76 5.36 -21.90
N GLU A 81 -1.32 5.67 -23.10
CA GLU A 81 -2.18 5.83 -24.26
C GLU A 81 -1.65 5.02 -25.45
N HIS A 82 -2.58 4.49 -26.23
CA HIS A 82 -2.30 3.90 -27.54
C HIS A 82 -3.51 4.12 -28.47
N VAL A 83 -3.29 4.85 -29.56
CA VAL A 83 -4.31 5.20 -30.56
C VAL A 83 -5.54 5.87 -29.91
N LYS A 84 -6.62 5.14 -29.69
CA LYS A 84 -7.88 5.65 -29.10
C LYS A 84 -8.16 5.12 -27.70
N GLU A 85 -7.28 4.28 -27.15
CA GLU A 85 -7.44 3.68 -25.83
C GLU A 85 -6.51 4.36 -24.82
N ARG A 86 -7.07 4.66 -23.65
CA ARG A 86 -6.33 5.21 -22.50
C ARG A 86 -6.55 4.32 -21.29
N ARG A 87 -5.45 3.91 -20.66
CA ARG A 87 -5.48 3.14 -19.40
C ARG A 87 -4.89 3.96 -18.26
N LYS A 88 -5.61 4.04 -17.15
CA LYS A 88 -5.12 4.67 -15.93
C LYS A 88 -4.21 3.72 -15.17
N ILE A 89 -3.26 4.30 -14.46
CA ILE A 89 -2.34 3.62 -13.55
C ILE A 89 -2.28 4.39 -12.24
N VAL A 90 -2.01 3.71 -11.15
CA VAL A 90 -1.95 4.28 -9.81
C VAL A 90 -0.60 3.99 -9.17
N TYR A 91 -0.26 4.71 -8.12
CA TYR A 91 0.94 4.49 -7.32
C TYR A 91 1.08 3.01 -6.91
N GLY A 92 2.26 2.44 -7.08
CA GLY A 92 2.54 1.03 -6.81
C GLY A 92 2.25 0.07 -7.98
N SER A 93 1.59 0.52 -9.07
CA SER A 93 1.39 -0.30 -10.27
C SER A 93 2.71 -0.81 -10.83
N LYS A 94 2.72 -2.07 -11.29
CA LYS A 94 3.90 -2.75 -11.84
C LYS A 94 3.74 -2.92 -13.35
N LEU A 95 4.73 -2.49 -14.13
CA LEU A 95 4.69 -2.51 -15.60
C LEU A 95 5.99 -3.06 -16.18
N LYS A 96 5.89 -3.69 -17.34
CA LYS A 96 7.06 -4.12 -18.13
C LYS A 96 7.40 -3.03 -19.13
N LEU A 97 8.54 -2.34 -18.93
CA LEU A 97 9.06 -1.36 -19.87
C LEU A 97 9.85 -2.07 -20.98
N MET A 98 9.55 -1.72 -22.22
CA MET A 98 10.22 -2.24 -23.42
C MET A 98 11.38 -1.33 -23.81
N ASN A 99 12.33 -1.84 -24.57
CA ASN A 99 13.45 -1.05 -25.15
C ASN A 99 12.98 0.09 -26.07
N SER A 100 11.77 -0.03 -26.61
CA SER A 100 11.14 1.02 -27.43
C SER A 100 10.61 2.22 -26.64
N GLY A 101 10.75 2.25 -25.31
CA GLY A 101 10.16 3.28 -24.45
C GLY A 101 8.65 3.15 -24.29
N LYS A 102 8.06 1.99 -24.59
CA LYS A 102 6.65 1.68 -24.38
C LYS A 102 6.49 0.70 -23.23
N VAL A 103 5.32 0.66 -22.62
CA VAL A 103 4.96 -0.32 -21.59
C VAL A 103 4.01 -1.36 -22.18
N ILE A 104 4.20 -2.63 -21.75
CA ILE A 104 3.30 -3.72 -22.07
C ILE A 104 2.55 -4.12 -20.79
N PHE A 105 1.24 -4.29 -20.89
CA PHE A 105 0.33 -4.69 -19.83
C PHE A 105 0.22 -6.22 -19.72
N PRO A 106 -0.32 -6.76 -18.62
CA PRO A 106 -0.47 -8.20 -18.47
C PRO A 106 -1.24 -8.88 -19.60
N ASP A 107 -2.22 -8.22 -20.20
CA ASP A 107 -3.01 -8.72 -21.35
C ASP A 107 -2.32 -8.55 -22.72
N GLY A 108 -1.08 -8.06 -22.73
CA GLY A 108 -0.32 -7.79 -23.96
C GLY A 108 -0.58 -6.43 -24.59
N TRP A 109 -1.50 -5.62 -24.06
CA TRP A 109 -1.72 -4.27 -24.56
C TRP A 109 -0.47 -3.41 -24.36
N VAL A 110 -0.13 -2.58 -25.39
CA VAL A 110 1.08 -1.77 -25.40
C VAL A 110 0.70 -0.29 -25.48
N GLY A 111 1.22 0.51 -24.58
CA GLY A 111 1.00 1.96 -24.55
C GLY A 111 2.29 2.76 -24.35
N SER A 112 2.18 4.08 -24.36
CA SER A 112 3.29 4.99 -24.06
C SER A 112 3.75 4.81 -22.62
N ALA A 113 5.06 4.90 -22.36
CA ALA A 113 5.57 4.88 -20.99
C ALA A 113 5.19 6.18 -20.27
N PRO A 114 4.52 6.11 -19.11
CA PRO A 114 4.22 7.29 -18.31
C PRO A 114 5.48 7.78 -17.57
N ASN A 115 5.50 9.06 -17.23
CA ASN A 115 6.47 9.57 -16.27
C ASN A 115 6.26 8.92 -14.90
N GLY A 116 7.33 8.80 -14.10
CA GLY A 116 7.24 8.21 -12.75
C GLY A 116 7.52 6.71 -12.67
N LEU A 117 7.83 6.06 -13.79
CA LEU A 117 8.31 4.66 -13.78
C LEU A 117 9.75 4.59 -13.26
N ARG A 118 10.02 3.60 -12.39
CA ARG A 118 11.33 3.31 -11.84
C ARG A 118 11.60 1.80 -11.86
N SER A 119 12.82 1.43 -12.21
CA SER A 119 13.27 0.02 -12.20
C SER A 119 13.61 -0.49 -10.79
N ALA A 120 13.75 0.42 -9.83
CA ALA A 120 14.04 0.10 -8.44
C ALA A 120 13.23 0.98 -7.49
N SER A 121 12.99 0.45 -6.31
CA SER A 121 12.43 1.21 -5.19
C SER A 121 13.33 2.39 -4.80
N PHE A 122 12.78 3.36 -4.06
CA PHE A 122 13.62 4.39 -3.45
C PHE A 122 14.55 3.77 -2.41
N LYS A 123 15.69 4.42 -2.13
CA LYS A 123 16.58 3.99 -1.04
C LYS A 123 15.77 3.95 0.27
N ALA A 124 15.86 2.84 1.01
CA ALA A 124 15.25 2.72 2.33
C ALA A 124 15.92 3.71 3.31
N SER A 125 15.23 4.79 3.59
CA SER A 125 15.67 5.85 4.51
C SER A 125 14.48 6.58 5.11
N ARG A 126 14.67 7.12 6.33
CA ARG A 126 13.65 7.93 7.02
C ARG A 126 13.14 9.10 6.17
N LYS A 127 14.06 9.77 5.46
CA LYS A 127 13.75 10.86 4.53
C LYS A 127 12.79 10.42 3.41
N ASN A 128 13.05 9.28 2.80
CA ASN A 128 12.22 8.78 1.69
C ASN A 128 10.88 8.26 2.20
N LEU A 129 10.83 7.59 3.35
CA LEU A 129 9.56 7.19 3.99
C LEU A 129 8.62 8.40 4.18
N LEU A 130 9.13 9.49 4.77
CA LEU A 130 8.32 10.71 4.95
C LEU A 130 7.96 11.39 3.63
N LYS A 131 8.92 11.49 2.70
CA LYS A 131 8.68 12.11 1.40
C LYS A 131 7.56 11.39 0.66
N GLU A 132 7.61 10.06 0.59
CA GLU A 132 6.59 9.28 -0.10
C GLU A 132 5.25 9.29 0.67
N GLY A 133 5.28 9.26 2.00
CA GLY A 133 4.07 9.38 2.82
C GLY A 133 3.33 10.71 2.61
N ARG A 134 4.06 11.83 2.58
CA ARG A 134 3.47 13.16 2.36
C ARG A 134 2.84 13.35 0.99
N ARG A 135 3.19 12.53 0.00
CA ARG A 135 2.51 12.55 -1.31
C ARG A 135 1.04 12.16 -1.20
N PHE A 136 0.68 11.37 -0.19
CA PHE A 136 -0.70 10.93 0.05
C PHE A 136 -1.56 11.93 0.84
N LEU A 137 -1.01 13.05 1.30
CA LEU A 137 -1.79 14.07 2.02
C LEU A 137 -3.06 14.45 1.25
N GLY A 138 -4.20 14.42 1.95
CA GLY A 138 -5.53 14.70 1.37
C GLY A 138 -6.21 13.51 0.70
N VAL A 139 -5.53 12.36 0.51
CA VAL A 139 -6.17 11.15 -0.03
C VAL A 139 -7.26 10.67 0.94
N PRO A 140 -8.50 10.39 0.47
CA PRO A 140 -9.60 9.99 1.33
C PRO A 140 -9.34 8.62 1.99
N TYR A 141 -9.88 8.44 3.19
CA TYR A 141 -9.90 7.15 3.85
C TYR A 141 -10.83 6.19 3.11
N LEU A 142 -10.34 4.98 2.89
CA LEU A 142 -11.14 3.88 2.36
C LEU A 142 -10.72 2.59 3.06
N TRP A 143 -11.64 1.94 3.77
CA TRP A 143 -11.39 0.65 4.40
C TRP A 143 -10.89 -0.38 3.38
N GLY A 144 -9.81 -1.09 3.68
CA GLY A 144 -9.16 -2.02 2.75
C GLY A 144 -8.34 -1.34 1.63
N GLY A 145 -8.29 -0.01 1.57
CA GLY A 145 -7.62 0.74 0.52
C GLY A 145 -6.09 0.72 0.60
N LYS A 146 -5.43 0.67 -0.57
CA LYS A 146 -3.96 0.73 -0.75
C LYS A 146 -3.55 1.69 -1.87
N SER A 147 -4.41 2.59 -2.29
CA SER A 147 -4.19 3.41 -3.48
C SER A 147 -4.53 4.89 -3.25
N PRO A 148 -4.08 5.80 -4.13
CA PRO A 148 -4.47 7.20 -4.08
C PRO A 148 -5.97 7.47 -4.31
N LEU A 149 -6.75 6.46 -4.71
CA LEU A 149 -8.20 6.56 -4.85
C LEU A 149 -8.93 6.34 -3.51
N GLY A 150 -8.21 5.93 -2.49
CA GLY A 150 -8.65 5.72 -1.13
C GLY A 150 -7.70 4.75 -0.42
N ILE A 151 -7.33 5.09 0.82
CA ILE A 151 -6.31 4.37 1.56
C ILE A 151 -6.68 4.30 3.04
N ASP A 152 -6.52 3.12 3.69
CA ASP A 152 -6.67 3.02 5.14
C ASP A 152 -5.34 3.24 5.87
N CYS A 153 -5.37 3.17 7.20
CA CYS A 153 -4.21 3.46 8.03
C CYS A 153 -3.03 2.52 7.78
N SER A 154 -3.26 1.22 7.81
CA SER A 154 -2.22 0.21 7.60
C SER A 154 -1.83 0.08 6.12
N GLY A 155 -2.77 0.29 5.20
CA GLY A 155 -2.51 0.37 3.77
C GLY A 155 -1.60 1.55 3.42
N LEU A 156 -1.75 2.70 4.08
CA LEU A 156 -0.84 3.84 3.92
C LEU A 156 0.58 3.47 4.35
N VAL A 157 0.74 2.94 5.56
CA VAL A 157 2.05 2.51 6.08
C VAL A 157 2.66 1.45 5.16
N GLN A 158 1.92 0.41 4.80
CA GLN A 158 2.38 -0.65 3.90
C GLN A 158 2.84 -0.10 2.54
N THR A 159 2.05 0.78 1.91
CA THR A 159 2.35 1.38 0.60
C THR A 159 3.61 2.25 0.65
N ILE A 160 3.80 3.03 1.71
CA ILE A 160 4.99 3.85 1.91
C ILE A 160 6.24 2.96 2.03
N PHE A 161 6.19 1.91 2.86
CA PHE A 161 7.33 1.01 3.06
C PHE A 161 7.66 0.22 1.79
N GLN A 162 6.65 -0.24 1.07
CA GLN A 162 6.84 -0.92 -0.22
C GLN A 162 7.55 -0.03 -1.26
N SER A 163 7.33 1.29 -1.23
CA SER A 163 8.01 2.22 -2.14
C SER A 163 9.53 2.29 -1.93
N VAL A 164 9.99 1.95 -0.74
CA VAL A 164 11.42 1.88 -0.39
C VAL A 164 11.93 0.43 -0.35
N GLY A 165 11.16 -0.52 -0.87
CA GLY A 165 11.55 -1.93 -0.99
C GLY A 165 11.46 -2.73 0.31
N ILE A 166 10.63 -2.28 1.26
CA ILE A 166 10.35 -2.99 2.51
C ILE A 166 8.91 -3.49 2.47
N ASP A 167 8.73 -4.80 2.59
CA ASP A 167 7.41 -5.41 2.66
C ASP A 167 6.96 -5.50 4.12
N LEU A 168 5.82 -4.89 4.42
CA LEU A 168 5.13 -5.00 5.71
C LEU A 168 3.82 -5.75 5.54
N PRO A 169 3.33 -6.42 6.59
CA PRO A 169 2.02 -7.05 6.58
C PRO A 169 0.88 -6.04 6.33
N ARG A 170 -0.27 -6.53 5.85
CA ARG A 170 -1.40 -5.70 5.45
C ARG A 170 -2.12 -5.03 6.61
N ASP A 171 -2.43 -5.76 7.67
CA ASP A 171 -3.28 -5.27 8.75
C ASP A 171 -2.48 -4.62 9.88
N ALA A 172 -3.04 -3.62 10.54
CA ALA A 172 -2.40 -2.89 11.64
C ALA A 172 -1.94 -3.81 12.79
N TRP A 173 -2.70 -4.86 13.11
CA TRP A 173 -2.34 -5.83 14.14
C TRP A 173 -1.18 -6.74 13.71
N GLN A 174 -1.07 -7.06 12.42
CA GLN A 174 0.07 -7.82 11.88
C GLN A 174 1.33 -6.95 11.84
N GLN A 175 1.19 -5.66 11.50
CA GLN A 175 2.28 -4.69 11.61
C GLN A 175 2.76 -4.54 13.06
N GLU A 176 1.83 -4.53 14.02
CA GLU A 176 2.18 -4.53 15.46
C GLU A 176 3.01 -5.76 15.82
N GLU A 177 2.59 -6.94 15.38
CA GLU A 177 3.34 -8.19 15.58
C GLU A 177 4.75 -8.12 15.02
N TYR A 178 4.87 -7.59 13.77
CA TYR A 178 6.15 -7.41 13.09
C TYR A 178 7.12 -6.50 13.86
N PHE A 179 6.63 -5.46 14.55
CA PHE A 179 7.43 -4.52 15.32
C PHE A 179 7.51 -4.86 16.82
N ARG A 180 7.01 -6.01 17.24
CA ARG A 180 6.92 -6.38 18.66
C ARG A 180 8.26 -6.31 19.40
N ASP A 181 9.33 -6.75 18.76
CA ASP A 181 10.69 -6.78 19.35
C ASP A 181 11.47 -5.48 19.10
N HIS A 182 10.86 -4.51 18.44
CA HIS A 182 11.45 -3.20 18.09
C HIS A 182 10.73 -2.02 18.74
N LYS A 183 10.11 -2.24 19.89
CA LYS A 183 9.38 -1.19 20.63
C LYS A 183 10.32 -0.15 21.19
N ILE A 184 9.91 1.12 21.04
CA ILE A 184 10.60 2.28 21.59
C ILE A 184 9.62 3.19 22.32
N PRO A 185 10.06 3.92 23.35
CA PRO A 185 9.24 4.92 24.02
C PRO A 185 8.99 6.12 23.10
N LEU A 186 7.91 6.88 23.36
CA LEU A 186 7.47 8.00 22.51
C LEU A 186 8.50 9.12 22.39
N ASP A 187 9.26 9.38 23.44
CA ASP A 187 10.33 10.41 23.48
C ASP A 187 11.56 10.05 22.62
N SER A 188 11.70 8.78 22.25
CA SER A 188 12.78 8.27 21.40
C SER A 188 12.37 8.13 19.93
N VAL A 189 11.12 8.47 19.60
CA VAL A 189 10.57 8.33 18.25
C VAL A 189 11.24 9.29 17.27
N LYS A 190 11.71 8.73 16.16
CA LYS A 190 12.30 9.46 15.04
C LYS A 190 11.36 9.47 13.83
N PRO A 191 11.55 10.41 12.88
CA PRO A 191 10.81 10.39 11.61
C PRO A 191 10.90 9.03 10.91
N GLY A 192 9.77 8.49 10.46
CA GLY A 192 9.69 7.18 9.79
C GLY A 192 9.43 6.00 10.72
N ASP A 193 9.52 6.15 12.04
CA ASP A 193 9.07 5.13 12.99
C ASP A 193 7.54 4.99 12.93
N ILE A 194 7.00 3.86 13.41
CA ILE A 194 5.58 3.58 13.34
C ILE A 194 4.94 3.74 14.72
N LEU A 195 3.78 4.39 14.77
CA LEU A 195 2.96 4.51 15.97
C LEU A 195 1.78 3.55 15.89
N PHE A 196 1.48 2.89 17.00
CA PHE A 196 0.39 1.93 17.12
C PHE A 196 -0.65 2.39 18.13
N PHE A 197 -1.92 2.28 17.74
CA PHE A 197 -3.06 2.74 18.51
C PHE A 197 -4.11 1.65 18.63
N GLY A 198 -4.83 1.65 19.75
CA GLY A 198 -5.89 0.67 19.94
C GLY A 198 -6.53 0.75 21.32
N ARG A 199 -7.60 -0.04 21.49
CA ARG A 199 -8.31 -0.15 22.77
C ARG A 199 -8.12 -1.55 23.35
N ASN A 200 -8.08 -1.64 24.66
CA ASN A 200 -7.78 -2.89 25.37
C ASN A 200 -6.43 -3.48 24.90
N LYS A 201 -6.42 -4.73 24.45
CA LYS A 201 -5.22 -5.41 23.90
C LYS A 201 -5.18 -5.46 22.38
N LYS A 202 -6.12 -4.79 21.68
CA LYS A 202 -6.24 -4.87 20.24
C LYS A 202 -5.73 -3.61 19.57
N ILE A 203 -4.76 -3.75 18.64
CA ILE A 203 -4.34 -2.68 17.74
C ILE A 203 -5.37 -2.56 16.62
N THR A 204 -5.83 -1.35 16.39
CA THR A 204 -6.85 -1.03 15.40
C THR A 204 -6.44 0.10 14.45
N HIS A 205 -5.31 0.79 14.75
CA HIS A 205 -4.85 1.90 13.95
C HIS A 205 -3.32 2.00 14.00
N THR A 206 -2.73 2.49 12.94
CA THR A 206 -1.29 2.69 12.80
C THR A 206 -0.99 3.99 12.04
N ALA A 207 0.17 4.58 12.28
CA ALA A 207 0.62 5.83 11.68
C ALA A 207 2.13 5.83 11.47
N LEU A 208 2.60 6.65 10.52
CA LEU A 208 4.01 6.95 10.30
C LEU A 208 4.41 8.19 11.10
N SER A 209 5.42 8.08 11.96
CA SER A 209 5.95 9.26 12.66
C SER A 209 6.55 10.26 11.68
N SER A 210 6.20 11.53 11.83
CA SER A 210 6.90 12.64 11.15
C SER A 210 7.93 13.34 12.04
N GLY A 211 8.12 12.83 13.25
CA GLY A 211 9.12 13.27 14.23
C GLY A 211 8.51 13.83 15.51
N GLY A 212 9.11 13.50 16.65
CA GLY A 212 8.58 13.85 17.96
C GLY A 212 7.18 13.29 18.16
N SER A 213 6.25 14.13 18.56
CA SER A 213 4.83 13.74 18.76
C SER A 213 3.98 13.76 17.48
N ASN A 214 4.55 14.17 16.33
CA ASN A 214 3.80 14.32 15.08
C ASN A 214 3.77 13.02 14.29
N PHE A 215 2.66 12.77 13.60
CA PHE A 215 2.46 11.58 12.80
C PHE A 215 1.56 11.81 11.60
N LEU A 216 1.83 11.07 10.52
CA LEU A 216 1.04 10.99 9.29
C LEU A 216 0.19 9.74 9.35
N HIS A 217 -1.10 9.87 9.18
CA HIS A 217 -2.03 8.73 9.18
C HIS A 217 -3.24 8.95 8.26
N SER A 218 -4.02 7.89 8.04
CA SER A 218 -5.30 7.96 7.35
C SER A 218 -6.46 7.76 8.33
N GLN A 219 -7.22 8.81 8.57
CA GLN A 219 -8.47 8.82 9.34
C GLN A 219 -9.38 9.92 8.79
N GLY A 220 -10.44 9.53 8.08
CA GLY A 220 -11.25 10.40 7.22
C GLY A 220 -10.50 10.73 5.91
N TRP A 221 -9.27 11.20 5.99
CA TRP A 221 -8.30 11.40 4.91
C TRP A 221 -6.88 11.32 5.47
N VAL A 222 -5.89 11.27 4.59
CA VAL A 222 -4.47 11.30 5.01
C VAL A 222 -4.09 12.70 5.45
N LYS A 223 -3.60 12.84 6.68
CA LYS A 223 -3.25 14.11 7.33
C LYS A 223 -2.12 13.93 8.34
N GLU A 224 -1.49 15.04 8.73
CA GLU A 224 -0.53 15.10 9.84
C GLU A 224 -1.21 15.64 11.09
N GLU A 225 -1.12 14.91 12.20
CA GLU A 225 -1.62 15.27 13.51
C GLU A 225 -0.57 15.03 14.60
N SER A 226 -0.87 15.39 15.84
CA SER A 226 0.07 15.32 16.96
C SER A 226 -0.53 14.64 18.19
N LEU A 227 0.33 13.98 18.97
CA LEU A 227 0.02 13.50 20.32
C LEU A 227 0.33 14.58 21.40
N ASP A 228 0.89 15.72 21.01
CA ASP A 228 1.18 16.83 21.94
C ASP A 228 -0.01 17.76 22.04
N LYS A 229 -0.62 17.80 23.24
CA LYS A 229 -1.80 18.64 23.56
C LYS A 229 -1.61 20.15 23.38
N PHE A 230 -0.37 20.61 23.27
CA PHE A 230 -0.06 22.02 23.06
C PHE A 230 0.06 22.39 21.57
N GLN A 231 -0.01 21.44 20.66
CA GLN A 231 0.02 21.69 19.23
C GLN A 231 -1.38 21.89 18.65
N ALA A 232 -1.50 22.76 17.65
CA ALA A 232 -2.78 23.10 17.02
C ALA A 232 -3.43 21.91 16.30
N ASN A 233 -2.64 20.93 15.88
CA ASN A 233 -3.09 19.69 15.23
C ASN A 233 -3.16 18.50 16.21
N PHE A 234 -3.34 18.75 17.50
CA PHE A 234 -3.50 17.70 18.51
C PHE A 234 -4.70 16.83 18.21
N ASN A 235 -4.50 15.51 18.23
CA ASN A 235 -5.56 14.52 18.11
C ASN A 235 -5.77 13.83 19.47
N GLU A 236 -6.82 14.25 20.18
CA GLU A 236 -7.17 13.72 21.49
C GLU A 236 -7.52 12.22 21.45
N GLU A 237 -8.25 11.78 20.42
CA GLU A 237 -8.62 10.36 20.29
C GLU A 237 -7.39 9.48 20.15
N CYS A 238 -6.48 9.83 19.24
CA CYS A 238 -5.23 9.10 19.07
C CYS A 238 -4.36 9.13 20.34
N PHE A 239 -4.31 10.27 21.03
CA PHE A 239 -3.59 10.37 22.29
C PHE A 239 -4.13 9.39 23.35
N GLN A 240 -5.45 9.31 23.51
CA GLN A 240 -6.08 8.41 24.49
C GLN A 240 -5.89 6.92 24.18
N ILE A 241 -5.75 6.55 22.91
CA ILE A 241 -5.64 5.16 22.48
C ILE A 241 -4.21 4.77 22.04
N PHE A 242 -3.24 5.67 22.18
CA PHE A 242 -1.83 5.36 21.89
C PHE A 242 -1.33 4.18 22.73
N LYS A 243 -0.57 3.27 22.11
CA LYS A 243 -0.04 2.06 22.78
C LYS A 243 1.46 2.06 22.89
N PHE A 244 2.16 2.15 21.75
CA PHE A 244 3.60 2.16 21.67
C PHE A 244 4.06 2.58 20.28
N SER A 245 5.38 2.74 20.13
CA SER A 245 6.01 3.01 18.85
C SER A 245 6.99 1.90 18.47
N GLY A 246 7.09 1.60 17.17
CA GLY A 246 8.03 0.64 16.62
C GLY A 246 9.16 1.34 15.85
N SER A 247 10.42 1.00 16.15
CA SER A 247 11.58 1.55 15.45
C SER A 247 11.82 0.86 14.11
N VAL A 248 12.09 1.63 13.08
CA VAL A 248 12.46 1.15 11.74
C VAL A 248 13.98 1.07 11.53
N GLU A 249 14.78 1.29 12.55
CA GLU A 249 16.24 1.36 12.45
C GLU A 249 16.86 0.10 11.80
N HIS A 250 16.30 -1.06 12.11
CA HIS A 250 16.73 -2.36 11.56
C HIS A 250 16.37 -2.59 10.09
N LEU A 251 15.46 -1.78 9.52
CA LEU A 251 14.94 -1.90 8.16
C LEU A 251 15.61 -0.91 7.19
N ILE A 252 16.23 0.14 7.71
CA ILE A 252 16.79 1.21 6.88
C ILE A 252 18.31 1.10 6.84
N ILE A 253 18.87 1.44 5.67
CA ILE A 253 20.33 1.54 5.49
C ILE A 253 20.74 2.95 5.88
N THR A 254 21.54 3.07 6.90
CA THR A 254 22.21 4.33 7.32
C THR A 254 23.19 4.84 6.28
#